data_9e53d34fd2515be2fa0c682e58dd9024
#
_entry.id   9e53d34fd2515be2fa0c682e58dd9024
#
_cell.length_a   1.000
_cell.length_b   1.000
_cell.length_c   1.000
_cell.angle_alpha   90.00
_cell.angle_beta   90.00
_cell.angle_gamma   90.00
#
_symmetry.space_group_name_H-M   'P 1'
#
loop_
_entity.id
_entity.type
_entity.pdbx_description
1 polymer ?
#
loop_
_entity_poly.entity_id
_entity_poly.type
_entity_poly.pdbx_seq_one_letter_code
_entity_poly.pdbx_strand_id
1 'polypeptide(L)'
;YGRYGYRRIRALLVAKGWRVSVKRVYRIWRREGLKVPKKQPKRGRLWLNDGSCIRLRPERPNHVWSYDFVQDRTQDGRPIRMLTVIDEFTRRCLAIVVARRLRSDDVLQCLTDLFVAHGPPEHIRSDNGPEFVARNVRSWLDRIGVKTLYIEPGSPWENGYCESFNSKLRDELLECEQFSTLYEAQVLIERWRLHYNAIRPH
;
A
#
# COMPACT_ATOMS: atom_id res chain seq x y z
N TYR A 1 -12.73 -6.64 -11.75
CA TYR A 1 -12.84 -6.57 -10.27
C TYR A 1 -13.11 -7.96 -9.65
N GLY A 2 -12.43 -9.00 -10.11
CA GLY A 2 -12.67 -10.39 -9.69
C GLY A 2 -12.47 -10.66 -8.19
N ARG A 3 -11.72 -9.80 -7.52
CA ARG A 3 -11.46 -9.87 -6.06
C ARG A 3 -12.42 -9.03 -5.21
N TYR A 4 -13.40 -8.34 -5.83
CA TYR A 4 -14.35 -7.51 -5.10
C TYR A 4 -15.58 -8.30 -4.66
N GLY A 5 -15.88 -8.25 -3.36
CA GLY A 5 -17.13 -8.79 -2.83
C GLY A 5 -18.34 -7.90 -3.21
N TYR A 6 -19.52 -8.49 -3.13
CA TYR A 6 -20.80 -7.88 -3.55
C TYR A 6 -21.06 -6.47 -2.98
N ARG A 7 -20.52 -6.15 -1.78
CA ARG A 7 -20.69 -4.80 -1.19
C ARG A 7 -19.90 -3.75 -1.96
N ARG A 8 -18.65 -4.03 -2.36
CA ARG A 8 -17.82 -3.14 -3.18
C ARG A 8 -18.38 -3.03 -4.60
N ILE A 9 -18.83 -4.14 -5.18
CA ILE A 9 -19.50 -4.15 -6.50
C ILE A 9 -20.74 -3.25 -6.45
N ARG A 10 -21.55 -3.35 -5.40
CA ARG A 10 -22.70 -2.44 -5.24
C ARG A 10 -22.27 -0.97 -5.16
N ALA A 11 -21.22 -0.65 -4.40
CA ALA A 11 -20.73 0.73 -4.27
C ALA A 11 -20.30 1.29 -5.64
N LEU A 12 -19.58 0.50 -6.45
CA LEU A 12 -19.21 0.88 -7.81
C LEU A 12 -20.43 1.08 -8.73
N LEU A 13 -21.45 0.22 -8.62
CA LEU A 13 -22.68 0.36 -9.39
C LEU A 13 -23.43 1.65 -9.02
N VAL A 14 -23.54 1.95 -7.72
CA VAL A 14 -24.17 3.18 -7.24
C VAL A 14 -23.40 4.42 -7.71
N ALA A 15 -22.06 4.40 -7.65
CA ALA A 15 -21.21 5.47 -8.17
C ALA A 15 -21.40 5.70 -9.69
N LYS A 16 -21.79 4.65 -10.45
CA LYS A 16 -22.16 4.73 -11.86
C LYS A 16 -23.64 5.09 -12.10
N GLY A 17 -24.38 5.49 -11.08
CA GLY A 17 -25.78 5.90 -11.18
C GLY A 17 -26.82 4.78 -11.09
N TRP A 18 -26.41 3.51 -10.86
CA TRP A 18 -27.36 2.41 -10.75
C TRP A 18 -28.09 2.41 -9.40
N ARG A 19 -29.41 2.38 -9.42
CA ARG A 19 -30.25 2.23 -8.22
C ARG A 19 -30.42 0.74 -7.90
N VAL A 20 -29.50 0.16 -7.12
CA VAL A 20 -29.52 -1.26 -6.77
C VAL A 20 -29.39 -1.48 -5.26
N SER A 21 -30.21 -2.39 -4.73
CA SER A 21 -30.12 -2.79 -3.32
C SER A 21 -28.98 -3.79 -3.10
N VAL A 22 -28.46 -3.86 -1.87
CA VAL A 22 -27.44 -4.84 -1.47
C VAL A 22 -27.94 -6.27 -1.71
N LYS A 23 -29.22 -6.56 -1.37
CA LYS A 23 -29.82 -7.89 -1.54
C LYS A 23 -29.87 -8.32 -3.02
N ARG A 24 -30.17 -7.38 -3.95
CA ARG A 24 -30.21 -7.69 -5.39
C ARG A 24 -28.81 -8.03 -5.92
N VAL A 25 -27.79 -7.20 -5.58
CA VAL A 25 -26.41 -7.45 -6.00
C VAL A 25 -25.91 -8.77 -5.41
N TYR A 26 -26.18 -9.06 -4.13
CA TYR A 26 -25.80 -10.31 -3.48
C TYR A 26 -26.41 -11.53 -4.16
N ARG A 27 -27.72 -11.50 -4.52
CA ARG A 27 -28.38 -12.62 -5.22
C ARG A 27 -27.74 -12.91 -6.56
N ILE A 28 -27.48 -11.86 -7.37
CA ILE A 28 -26.81 -11.99 -8.67
C ILE A 28 -25.40 -12.53 -8.46
N TRP A 29 -24.62 -11.92 -7.59
CA TRP A 29 -23.24 -12.29 -7.29
C TRP A 29 -23.13 -13.77 -6.91
N ARG A 30 -24.07 -14.27 -6.09
CA ARG A 30 -24.13 -15.69 -5.68
C ARG A 30 -24.58 -16.60 -6.82
N ARG A 31 -25.57 -16.18 -7.61
CA ARG A 31 -26.07 -16.94 -8.77
C ARG A 31 -24.98 -17.16 -9.81
N GLU A 32 -24.18 -16.13 -10.06
CA GLU A 32 -23.04 -16.18 -11.00
C GLU A 32 -21.81 -16.94 -10.43
N GLY A 33 -21.94 -17.57 -9.27
CA GLY A 33 -20.86 -18.36 -8.66
C GLY A 33 -19.64 -17.55 -8.21
N LEU A 34 -19.76 -16.22 -8.14
CA LEU A 34 -18.65 -15.34 -7.77
C LEU A 34 -18.25 -15.59 -6.31
N LYS A 35 -16.96 -15.70 -6.07
CA LYS A 35 -16.40 -15.93 -4.72
C LYS A 35 -15.23 -14.98 -4.50
N VAL A 36 -15.14 -14.42 -3.29
CA VAL A 36 -13.91 -13.77 -2.83
C VAL A 36 -13.09 -14.81 -2.08
N PRO A 37 -11.77 -14.89 -2.28
CA PRO A 37 -10.91 -15.76 -1.51
C PRO A 37 -11.18 -15.60 0.00
N LYS A 38 -11.30 -16.70 0.72
CA LYS A 38 -11.46 -16.65 2.17
C LYS A 38 -10.21 -15.99 2.75
N LYS A 39 -10.40 -14.97 3.59
CA LYS A 39 -9.29 -14.47 4.41
C LYS A 39 -8.75 -15.64 5.23
N GLN A 40 -7.43 -15.81 5.23
CA GLN A 40 -6.81 -16.73 6.17
C GLN A 40 -7.26 -16.36 7.60
N PRO A 41 -7.62 -17.35 8.44
CA PRO A 41 -7.92 -17.07 9.83
C PRO A 41 -6.75 -16.29 10.44
N LYS A 42 -7.05 -15.20 11.12
CA LYS A 42 -6.02 -14.48 11.88
C LYS A 42 -5.40 -15.49 12.84
N ARG A 43 -4.17 -15.89 12.63
CA ARG A 43 -3.37 -16.54 13.67
C ARG A 43 -3.47 -15.63 14.88
N GLY A 44 -3.75 -16.19 16.06
CA GLY A 44 -4.13 -15.46 17.27
C GLY A 44 -3.31 -14.18 17.51
N ARG A 45 -3.87 -13.25 18.26
CA ARG A 45 -3.18 -12.00 18.60
C ARG A 45 -1.84 -12.32 19.28
N LEU A 46 -0.75 -11.94 18.57
CA LEU A 46 0.62 -12.11 19.07
C LEU A 46 1.02 -11.05 20.10
N TRP A 47 0.10 -10.25 20.56
CA TRP A 47 0.39 -9.14 21.47
C TRP A 47 -0.49 -9.20 22.72
N LEU A 48 0.17 -9.01 23.82
CA LEU A 48 -0.45 -8.74 25.10
C LEU A 48 -1.13 -7.37 25.01
N ASN A 49 -2.35 -7.27 25.50
CA ASN A 49 -3.14 -6.03 25.51
C ASN A 49 -2.73 -5.15 26.71
N ASP A 50 -1.43 -5.17 27.05
CA ASP A 50 -0.84 -4.58 28.26
C ASP A 50 -0.36 -3.13 28.08
N GLY A 51 -0.62 -2.52 26.91
CA GLY A 51 -0.18 -1.16 26.61
C GLY A 51 1.31 -1.00 26.31
N SER A 52 2.08 -2.10 26.24
CA SER A 52 3.53 -2.08 25.99
C SER A 52 3.91 -1.63 24.57
N CYS A 53 2.94 -1.55 23.66
CA CYS A 53 3.16 -1.10 22.29
C CYS A 53 2.56 0.28 22.05
N ILE A 54 3.31 1.34 22.38
CA ILE A 54 2.94 2.72 22.08
C ILE A 54 3.27 3.03 20.62
N ARG A 55 2.33 2.72 19.72
CA ARG A 55 2.44 3.12 18.33
C ARG A 55 1.93 4.55 18.16
N LEU A 56 2.74 5.43 17.56
CA LEU A 56 2.25 6.73 17.12
C LEU A 56 1.11 6.53 16.09
N ARG A 57 -0.10 7.00 16.44
CA ARG A 57 -1.25 6.97 15.53
C ARG A 57 -1.30 8.27 14.73
N PRO A 58 -1.56 8.20 13.42
CA PRO A 58 -1.74 9.40 12.62
C PRO A 58 -3.02 10.14 13.06
N GLU A 59 -2.94 11.45 13.24
CA GLU A 59 -4.05 12.29 13.70
C GLU A 59 -4.60 13.21 12.60
N ARG A 60 -3.78 13.48 11.56
CA ARG A 60 -4.11 14.39 10.44
C ARG A 60 -3.37 13.97 9.18
N PRO A 61 -3.77 14.48 8.00
CA PRO A 61 -2.97 14.31 6.77
C PRO A 61 -1.55 14.83 6.97
N ASN A 62 -0.57 14.18 6.33
CA ASN A 62 0.87 14.49 6.44
C ASN A 62 1.44 14.40 7.88
N HIS A 63 0.75 13.73 8.81
CA HIS A 63 1.31 13.47 10.12
C HIS A 63 2.34 12.34 10.08
N VAL A 64 1.94 11.18 9.54
CA VAL A 64 2.81 10.01 9.41
C VAL A 64 2.70 9.45 8.00
N TRP A 65 3.80 9.40 7.28
CA TRP A 65 3.91 8.59 6.07
C TRP A 65 4.62 7.28 6.39
N SER A 66 4.26 6.23 5.71
CA SER A 66 5.00 4.97 5.75
C SER A 66 5.37 4.53 4.35
N TYR A 67 6.54 3.93 4.21
CA TYR A 67 6.96 3.31 2.97
C TYR A 67 7.45 1.88 3.19
N ASP A 68 7.39 1.10 2.11
CA ASP A 68 7.80 -0.30 2.12
C ASP A 68 8.16 -0.76 0.70
N PHE A 69 8.88 -1.87 0.62
CA PHE A 69 9.26 -2.47 -0.65
C PHE A 69 8.44 -3.72 -0.94
N VAL A 70 7.89 -3.77 -2.14
CA VAL A 70 7.22 -4.95 -2.68
C VAL A 70 8.04 -5.50 -3.85
N GLN A 71 8.12 -6.82 -3.96
CA GLN A 71 8.84 -7.49 -5.03
C GLN A 71 7.87 -8.35 -5.83
N ASP A 72 8.12 -8.41 -7.14
CA ASP A 72 7.43 -9.27 -8.10
C ASP A 72 8.36 -9.58 -9.29
N ARG A 73 7.86 -10.22 -10.34
CA ARG A 73 8.62 -10.57 -11.54
C ARG A 73 7.82 -10.29 -12.79
N THR A 74 8.51 -9.94 -13.87
CA THR A 74 7.94 -9.96 -15.22
C THR A 74 7.87 -11.39 -15.74
N GLN A 75 7.09 -11.60 -16.80
CA GLN A 75 6.85 -12.91 -17.41
C GLN A 75 8.15 -13.66 -17.81
N ASP A 76 9.18 -12.90 -18.17
CA ASP A 76 10.53 -13.41 -18.47
C ASP A 76 11.33 -13.79 -17.21
N GLY A 77 10.71 -13.80 -16.03
CA GLY A 77 11.31 -14.15 -14.74
C GLY A 77 12.19 -13.05 -14.10
N ARG A 78 12.41 -11.92 -14.78
CA ARG A 78 13.26 -10.83 -14.27
C ARG A 78 12.57 -10.10 -13.12
N PRO A 79 13.29 -9.82 -12.02
CA PRO A 79 12.69 -9.18 -10.86
C PRO A 79 12.26 -7.73 -11.15
N ILE A 80 11.18 -7.31 -10.52
CA ILE A 80 10.78 -5.92 -10.36
C ILE A 80 10.64 -5.60 -8.88
N ARG A 81 11.04 -4.40 -8.50
CA ARG A 81 10.87 -3.87 -7.15
C ARG A 81 9.97 -2.65 -7.21
N MET A 82 9.14 -2.51 -6.20
CA MET A 82 8.20 -1.40 -6.05
C MET A 82 8.46 -0.76 -4.69
N LEU A 83 8.65 0.57 -4.68
CA LEU A 83 8.63 1.38 -3.47
C LEU A 83 7.22 1.94 -3.33
N THR A 84 6.51 1.58 -2.28
CA THR A 84 5.18 2.08 -1.96
C THR A 84 5.27 3.13 -0.86
N VAL A 85 4.66 4.30 -1.04
CA VAL A 85 4.60 5.37 -0.03
C VAL A 85 3.13 5.71 0.22
N ILE A 86 2.71 5.66 1.48
CA ILE A 86 1.33 5.94 1.87
C ILE A 86 1.26 6.98 3.00
N ASP A 87 0.24 7.81 2.97
CA ASP A 87 -0.19 8.61 4.12
C ASP A 87 -1.06 7.74 5.02
N GLU A 88 -0.61 7.49 6.24
CA GLU A 88 -1.29 6.60 7.18
C GLU A 88 -2.65 7.12 7.65
N PHE A 89 -2.87 8.43 7.68
CA PHE A 89 -4.15 9.02 8.07
C PHE A 89 -5.20 8.88 6.98
N THR A 90 -4.88 9.38 5.79
CA THR A 90 -5.82 9.39 4.66
C THR A 90 -5.93 8.03 3.97
N ARG A 91 -4.99 7.13 4.19
CA ARG A 91 -4.82 5.84 3.47
C ARG A 91 -4.51 5.99 1.98
N ARG A 92 -4.22 7.19 1.53
CA ARG A 92 -3.84 7.43 0.14
C ARG A 92 -2.45 6.86 -0.14
N CYS A 93 -2.32 6.23 -1.27
CA CYS A 93 -1.02 5.87 -1.83
C CYS A 93 -0.44 7.07 -2.57
N LEU A 94 0.59 7.68 -2.01
CA LEU A 94 1.24 8.87 -2.55
C LEU A 94 2.06 8.53 -3.80
N ALA A 95 2.81 7.42 -3.74
CA ALA A 95 3.61 6.92 -4.87
C ALA A 95 3.73 5.40 -4.87
N ILE A 96 3.91 4.83 -6.06
CA ILE A 96 4.48 3.50 -6.29
C ILE A 96 5.55 3.62 -7.36
N VAL A 97 6.81 3.63 -6.95
CA VAL A 97 7.95 3.66 -7.90
C VAL A 97 8.31 2.23 -8.29
N VAL A 98 8.32 1.93 -9.58
CA VAL A 98 8.56 0.59 -10.12
C VAL A 98 9.84 0.56 -10.94
N ALA A 99 10.80 -0.27 -10.55
CA ALA A 99 12.08 -0.41 -11.25
C ALA A 99 12.63 -1.84 -11.12
N ARG A 100 13.65 -2.17 -11.93
CA ARG A 100 14.39 -3.44 -11.78
C ARG A 100 15.21 -3.47 -10.49
N ARG A 101 15.73 -2.32 -10.10
CA ARG A 101 16.48 -2.12 -8.83
C ARG A 101 16.06 -0.79 -8.25
N LEU A 102 15.96 -0.71 -6.95
CA LEU A 102 15.71 0.52 -6.21
C LEU A 102 16.83 0.67 -5.19
N ARG A 103 17.52 1.80 -5.25
CA ARG A 103 18.63 2.19 -4.37
C ARG A 103 18.19 3.31 -3.45
N SER A 104 19.05 3.70 -2.50
CA SER A 104 18.82 4.84 -1.62
C SER A 104 18.49 6.13 -2.38
N ASP A 105 19.19 6.38 -3.48
CA ASP A 105 18.99 7.60 -4.28
C ASP A 105 17.61 7.64 -4.93
N ASP A 106 17.09 6.49 -5.37
CA ASP A 106 15.73 6.39 -5.92
C ASP A 106 14.67 6.68 -4.84
N VAL A 107 14.92 6.23 -3.60
CA VAL A 107 14.04 6.54 -2.45
C VAL A 107 14.09 8.03 -2.12
N LEU A 108 15.28 8.62 -2.06
CA LEU A 108 15.48 10.02 -1.80
C LEU A 108 14.81 10.89 -2.87
N GLN A 109 14.96 10.55 -4.15
CA GLN A 109 14.30 11.25 -5.25
C GLN A 109 12.78 11.18 -5.11
N CYS A 110 12.23 9.99 -4.87
CA CYS A 110 10.79 9.81 -4.68
C CYS A 110 10.26 10.64 -3.50
N LEU A 111 10.93 10.61 -2.35
CA LEU A 111 10.52 11.40 -1.19
C LEU A 111 10.66 12.90 -1.45
N THR A 112 11.71 13.34 -2.14
CA THR A 112 11.88 14.75 -2.51
C THR A 112 10.73 15.24 -3.39
N ASP A 113 10.37 14.48 -4.43
CA ASP A 113 9.26 14.82 -5.32
C ASP A 113 7.93 14.89 -4.57
N LEU A 114 7.71 13.95 -3.64
CA LEU A 114 6.53 13.95 -2.79
C LEU A 114 6.49 15.12 -1.80
N PHE A 115 7.64 15.52 -1.25
CA PHE A 115 7.71 16.70 -0.35
C PHE A 115 7.44 18.00 -1.09
N VAL A 116 7.88 18.10 -2.34
CA VAL A 116 7.54 19.24 -3.20
C VAL A 116 6.04 19.29 -3.49
N ALA A 117 5.42 18.12 -3.77
CA ALA A 117 4.02 18.04 -4.16
C ALA A 117 3.03 18.16 -2.99
N HIS A 118 3.38 17.66 -1.80
CA HIS A 118 2.46 17.51 -0.65
C HIS A 118 2.93 18.19 0.62
N GLY A 119 4.15 18.74 0.63
CA GLY A 119 4.85 19.13 1.84
C GLY A 119 5.46 17.93 2.58
N PRO A 120 6.51 18.14 3.39
CA PRO A 120 7.11 17.08 4.20
C PRO A 120 6.14 16.62 5.29
N PRO A 121 6.07 15.31 5.60
CA PRO A 121 5.34 14.81 6.75
C PRO A 121 6.10 15.16 8.04
N GLU A 122 5.42 15.07 9.16
CA GLU A 122 6.08 15.20 10.46
C GLU A 122 6.94 13.97 10.79
N HIS A 123 6.44 12.79 10.39
CA HIS A 123 7.10 11.52 10.66
C HIS A 123 7.11 10.62 9.43
N ILE A 124 8.21 9.86 9.25
CA ILE A 124 8.29 8.77 8.28
C ILE A 124 8.55 7.46 9.02
N ARG A 125 7.75 6.44 8.70
CA ARG A 125 7.89 5.08 9.19
C ARG A 125 8.37 4.17 8.07
N SER A 126 9.39 3.36 8.38
CA SER A 126 9.89 2.30 7.49
C SER A 126 10.31 1.08 8.27
N ASP A 127 10.36 -0.07 7.60
CA ASP A 127 11.05 -1.22 8.13
C ASP A 127 12.59 -0.98 8.15
N ASN A 128 13.29 -1.82 8.89
CA ASN A 128 14.75 -1.83 8.93
C ASN A 128 15.30 -2.53 7.67
N GLY A 129 15.01 -2.01 6.48
CA GLY A 129 15.56 -2.48 5.21
C GLY A 129 17.09 -2.51 5.18
N PRO A 130 17.74 -2.93 4.09
CA PRO A 130 19.20 -3.03 4.00
C PRO A 130 19.87 -1.78 4.58
N GLU A 131 20.74 -1.97 5.59
CA GLU A 131 21.31 -0.91 6.45
C GLU A 131 21.81 0.32 5.69
N PHE A 132 22.34 0.12 4.48
CA PHE A 132 22.89 1.19 3.68
C PHE A 132 21.78 2.16 3.15
N VAL A 133 20.67 1.62 2.68
CA VAL A 133 19.53 2.42 2.20
C VAL A 133 18.92 3.19 3.37
N ALA A 134 18.75 2.53 4.50
CA ALA A 134 18.19 3.15 5.70
C ALA A 134 19.06 4.31 6.22
N ARG A 135 20.39 4.17 6.28
CA ARG A 135 21.30 5.22 6.80
C ARG A 135 21.29 6.50 5.98
N ASN A 136 21.40 6.39 4.65
CA ASN A 136 21.41 7.58 3.78
C ASN A 136 20.08 8.34 3.82
N VAL A 137 18.98 7.62 3.72
CA VAL A 137 17.62 8.19 3.81
C VAL A 137 17.42 8.85 5.18
N ARG A 138 17.84 8.19 6.25
CA ARG A 138 17.76 8.69 7.62
C ARG A 138 18.51 10.01 7.78
N SER A 139 19.80 10.04 7.41
CA SER A 139 20.63 11.24 7.53
C SER A 139 20.08 12.42 6.74
N TRP A 140 19.40 12.14 5.62
CA TRP A 140 18.75 13.17 4.84
C TRP A 140 17.47 13.67 5.51
N LEU A 141 16.61 12.77 6.02
CA LEU A 141 15.41 13.12 6.76
C LEU A 141 15.72 13.93 8.01
N ASP A 142 16.74 13.53 8.77
CA ASP A 142 17.19 14.26 9.97
C ASP A 142 17.62 15.71 9.63
N ARG A 143 18.32 15.91 8.50
CA ARG A 143 18.73 17.26 8.04
C ARG A 143 17.57 18.17 7.67
N ILE A 144 16.47 17.62 7.19
CA ILE A 144 15.27 18.38 6.82
C ILE A 144 14.21 18.42 7.93
N GLY A 145 14.53 17.88 9.11
CA GLY A 145 13.68 17.93 10.29
C GLY A 145 12.51 16.94 10.32
N VAL A 146 12.50 15.92 9.44
CA VAL A 146 11.48 14.86 9.43
C VAL A 146 11.90 13.75 10.39
N LYS A 147 11.06 13.44 11.37
CA LYS A 147 11.34 12.42 12.37
C LYS A 147 11.14 11.02 11.81
N THR A 148 12.12 10.15 12.01
CA THR A 148 12.05 8.76 11.56
C THR A 148 11.49 7.85 12.66
N LEU A 149 10.46 7.07 12.35
CA LEU A 149 9.89 6.05 13.23
C LEU A 149 10.36 4.69 12.74
N TYR A 150 11.22 4.05 13.52
CA TYR A 150 11.69 2.71 13.20
C TYR A 150 10.74 1.67 13.76
N ILE A 151 10.55 0.61 12.97
CA ILE A 151 9.88 -0.60 13.42
C ILE A 151 10.89 -1.41 14.20
N GLU A 152 10.59 -1.71 15.45
CA GLU A 152 11.45 -2.57 16.25
C GLU A 152 11.55 -3.97 15.63
N PRO A 153 12.74 -4.62 15.65
CA PRO A 153 12.88 -6.01 15.22
C PRO A 153 11.88 -6.89 15.96
N GLY A 154 11.03 -7.61 15.21
CA GLY A 154 9.98 -8.45 15.79
C GLY A 154 8.62 -7.76 15.99
N SER A 155 8.48 -6.48 15.60
CA SER A 155 7.24 -5.71 15.72
C SER A 155 6.57 -5.39 14.35
N PRO A 156 6.23 -6.40 13.52
CA PRO A 156 5.67 -6.16 12.19
C PRO A 156 4.35 -5.37 12.21
N TRP A 157 3.59 -5.43 13.33
CA TRP A 157 2.35 -4.68 13.49
C TRP A 157 2.52 -3.16 13.44
N GLU A 158 3.73 -2.63 13.61
CA GLU A 158 4.00 -1.20 13.51
C GLU A 158 3.87 -0.69 12.07
N ASN A 159 4.16 -1.52 11.06
CA ASN A 159 3.95 -1.20 9.64
C ASN A 159 2.60 -1.66 9.07
N GLY A 160 1.64 -1.97 9.92
CA GLY A 160 0.35 -2.56 9.51
C GLY A 160 -0.44 -1.75 8.46
N TYR A 161 -0.11 -0.48 8.24
CA TYR A 161 -0.73 0.33 7.18
C TYR A 161 -0.15 -0.01 5.81
N CYS A 162 1.20 -0.04 5.68
CA CYS A 162 1.86 -0.50 4.46
C CYS A 162 1.57 -1.96 4.18
N GLU A 163 1.64 -2.84 5.17
CA GLU A 163 1.31 -4.25 4.99
C GLU A 163 -0.13 -4.45 4.47
N SER A 164 -1.09 -3.73 5.07
CA SER A 164 -2.49 -3.77 4.60
C SER A 164 -2.65 -3.22 3.18
N PHE A 165 -1.90 -2.19 2.81
CA PHE A 165 -1.89 -1.63 1.47
C PHE A 165 -1.24 -2.62 0.49
N ASN A 166 -0.05 -3.12 0.78
CA ASN A 166 0.70 -4.06 -0.05
C ASN A 166 -0.06 -5.37 -0.27
N SER A 167 -0.78 -5.85 0.77
CA SER A 167 -1.69 -7.00 0.63
C SER A 167 -2.80 -6.74 -0.39
N LYS A 168 -3.33 -5.51 -0.46
CA LYS A 168 -4.34 -5.16 -1.47
C LYS A 168 -3.75 -5.02 -2.86
N LEU A 169 -2.55 -4.44 -2.97
CA LEU A 169 -1.82 -4.36 -4.23
C LEU A 169 -1.58 -5.77 -4.80
N ARG A 170 -1.11 -6.70 -3.96
CA ARG A 170 -0.92 -8.10 -4.36
C ARG A 170 -2.23 -8.74 -4.78
N ASP A 171 -3.24 -8.72 -3.93
CA ASP A 171 -4.53 -9.41 -4.13
C ASP A 171 -5.33 -8.84 -5.31
N GLU A 172 -5.28 -7.53 -5.55
CA GLU A 172 -6.11 -6.86 -6.55
C GLU A 172 -5.41 -6.65 -7.91
N LEU A 173 -4.07 -6.70 -7.95
CA LEU A 173 -3.30 -6.49 -9.18
C LEU A 173 -2.24 -7.57 -9.42
N LEU A 174 -1.24 -7.71 -8.53
CA LEU A 174 -0.06 -8.52 -8.83
C LEU A 174 -0.36 -10.01 -8.99
N GLU A 175 -1.35 -10.55 -8.26
CA GLU A 175 -1.82 -11.94 -8.42
C GLU A 175 -2.80 -12.12 -9.61
N CYS A 176 -3.27 -11.04 -10.20
CA CYS A 176 -4.24 -11.06 -11.29
C CYS A 176 -3.63 -10.78 -12.66
N GLU A 177 -2.47 -10.11 -12.71
CA GLU A 177 -1.82 -9.65 -13.93
C GLU A 177 -0.42 -10.25 -14.05
N GLN A 178 -0.03 -10.57 -15.28
CA GLN A 178 1.34 -10.95 -15.63
C GLN A 178 1.94 -9.86 -16.52
N PHE A 179 2.98 -9.21 -16.02
CA PHE A 179 3.63 -8.12 -16.76
C PHE A 179 4.64 -8.66 -17.77
N SER A 180 4.45 -8.39 -19.04
CA SER A 180 5.39 -8.78 -20.10
C SER A 180 6.68 -7.93 -20.06
N THR A 181 6.56 -6.64 -19.68
CA THR A 181 7.68 -5.71 -19.64
C THR A 181 7.67 -4.87 -18.35
N LEU A 182 8.82 -4.25 -18.03
CA LEU A 182 8.89 -3.27 -16.94
C LEU A 182 7.97 -2.07 -17.20
N TYR A 183 7.93 -1.58 -18.43
CA TYR A 183 7.08 -0.44 -18.81
C TYR A 183 5.60 -0.75 -18.61
N GLU A 184 5.16 -1.92 -19.04
CA GLU A 184 3.79 -2.38 -18.79
C GLU A 184 3.47 -2.42 -17.28
N ALA A 185 4.37 -2.98 -16.47
CA ALA A 185 4.22 -2.99 -15.02
C ALA A 185 4.08 -1.56 -14.45
N GLN A 186 4.92 -0.62 -14.90
CA GLN A 186 4.84 0.79 -14.47
C GLN A 186 3.47 1.40 -14.80
N VAL A 187 2.98 1.20 -16.02
CA VAL A 187 1.69 1.75 -16.47
C VAL A 187 0.51 1.15 -15.70
N LEU A 188 0.48 -0.18 -15.57
CA LEU A 188 -0.65 -0.87 -14.92
C LEU A 188 -0.68 -0.62 -13.41
N ILE A 189 0.49 -0.58 -12.75
CA ILE A 189 0.59 -0.29 -11.32
C ILE A 189 0.19 1.15 -11.02
N GLU A 190 0.62 2.12 -11.85
CA GLU A 190 0.21 3.52 -11.67
C GLU A 190 -1.30 3.68 -11.91
N ARG A 191 -1.86 3.05 -12.93
CA ARG A 191 -3.31 3.04 -13.17
C ARG A 191 -4.08 2.44 -11.98
N TRP A 192 -3.57 1.37 -11.38
CA TRP A 192 -4.15 0.78 -10.19
C TRP A 192 -4.06 1.74 -8.99
N ARG A 193 -2.91 2.43 -8.79
CA ARG A 193 -2.74 3.42 -7.72
C ARG A 193 -3.77 4.55 -7.83
N LEU A 194 -3.96 5.09 -9.03
CA LEU A 194 -4.97 6.12 -9.27
C LEU A 194 -6.39 5.61 -8.98
N HIS A 195 -6.71 4.39 -9.42
CA HIS A 195 -7.98 3.74 -9.12
C HIS A 195 -8.16 3.49 -7.62
N TYR A 196 -7.11 3.03 -6.93
CA TYR A 196 -7.12 2.80 -5.49
C TYR A 196 -7.45 4.08 -4.73
N ASN A 197 -6.88 5.22 -5.12
CA ASN A 197 -7.07 6.49 -4.43
C ASN A 197 -8.42 7.16 -4.74
N ALA A 198 -8.95 7.03 -5.96
CA ALA A 198 -10.09 7.83 -6.43
C ALA A 198 -11.40 7.05 -6.53
N ILE A 199 -11.34 5.75 -6.85
CA ILE A 199 -12.53 4.99 -7.27
C ILE A 199 -12.80 3.81 -6.33
N ARG A 200 -11.75 3.23 -5.74
CA ARG A 200 -11.88 2.04 -4.92
C ARG A 200 -12.71 2.32 -3.66
N PRO A 201 -13.82 1.59 -3.40
CA PRO A 201 -14.54 1.70 -2.15
C PRO A 201 -13.70 1.17 -0.97
N HIS A 202 -13.56 1.95 0.06
CA HIS A 202 -12.81 1.63 1.29
C HIS A 202 -13.69 0.95 2.34
#